data_636e6b31bcdaa825706c347c90f789cc
#
_entry.id   636e6b31bcdaa825706c347c90f789cc
#
_cell.length_a   1.000
_cell.length_b   1.000
_cell.length_c   1.000
_cell.angle_alpha   90.00
_cell.angle_beta   90.00
_cell.angle_gamma   90.00
#
_symmetry.space_group_name_H-M   'P 1'
#
loop_
_entity.id
_entity.type
_entity.pdbx_description
1 polymer ?
#
loop_
_entity_poly.entity_id
_entity_poly.type
_entity_poly.pdbx_seq_one_letter_code
_entity_poly.pdbx_strand_id
1 'polypeptide(L)'
;FTSNFKAAVFYASQRETFWNGRYSPKTAKFGGGFGRKGLATVENNERLNDLFEATLNYDKEVGKLDMAFLGGYSYQEFFNQGDYTQAGNFLTDAFTYNNLGAALDFANGLATVYSYATENKLVAFFGRANFNIDDTYLLSISSRYEGSTRFGENNKWGLFPAISAGVNIANLVDITGVNAMKLRASFGRTGTQPGDSYISLLRYGRQGNFFYNGSFVPSYGPVSNNNPDLAWETKDEFNIGLDFVAFNNRLDGTIDYFTRVTSGMILPINVPVPPNLFPTTLLNIGEVENSGLEVLLNYKAIQKSDFKWTVGVNFSTLATNLRSLSAGDLSFGAVNYRSNFGSPGQNLTQLIRVQENGPLGQIWGPIQTGIDEKGAPIMKVIDGTAKDASGKPVYCNCDADRAQLGTAYPTINFGINNNFNYKNWDLNFFFRGSLGHSLINSYRGFYENTESTTVQNWNVVKTKYFDPSIKKAEYNSSHVEKADFMILDNATIGYNFNVKQGKSIGKIRTFLSVQTPFMFTGYTGVDPSVRYQDPENGDPLAPGIERRATYFTTTITTLGLNLSF
;
A
#
# COMPACT_ATOMS: atom_id res chain seq x y z
N PHE A 1 -31.95 -37.72 -6.88
CA PHE A 1 -32.13 -36.38 -6.29
C PHE A 1 -31.51 -36.38 -4.89
N THR A 2 -30.35 -35.81 -4.71
CA THR A 2 -29.72 -35.57 -3.40
C THR A 2 -29.96 -34.14 -2.99
N SER A 3 -30.41 -33.93 -1.75
CA SER A 3 -30.48 -32.58 -1.17
C SER A 3 -29.86 -32.60 0.22
N ASN A 4 -28.98 -31.68 0.49
CA ASN A 4 -28.32 -31.52 1.79
C ASN A 4 -28.60 -30.12 2.34
N PHE A 5 -28.96 -30.08 3.63
CA PHE A 5 -29.18 -28.85 4.36
C PHE A 5 -28.22 -28.80 5.54
N LYS A 6 -27.46 -27.70 5.66
CA LYS A 6 -26.49 -27.48 6.74
C LYS A 6 -26.64 -26.09 7.31
N ALA A 7 -26.75 -25.97 8.62
CA ALA A 7 -26.66 -24.72 9.35
C ALA A 7 -25.36 -24.72 10.15
N ALA A 8 -24.70 -23.58 10.18
CA ALA A 8 -23.50 -23.38 10.98
C ALA A 8 -23.53 -22.01 11.69
N VAL A 9 -23.04 -22.00 12.92
CA VAL A 9 -22.83 -20.80 13.71
C VAL A 9 -21.36 -20.78 14.09
N PHE A 10 -20.72 -19.65 13.89
CA PHE A 10 -19.32 -19.41 14.21
C PHE A 10 -19.21 -18.19 15.12
N TYR A 11 -18.42 -18.30 16.17
CA TYR A 11 -18.01 -17.18 17.02
C TYR A 11 -16.50 -17.20 17.18
N ALA A 12 -15.87 -16.06 17.01
CA ALA A 12 -14.45 -15.85 17.29
C ALA A 12 -14.26 -14.55 18.04
N SER A 13 -13.37 -14.57 19.03
CA SER A 13 -12.89 -13.38 19.72
C SER A 13 -11.38 -13.36 19.64
N GLN A 14 -10.82 -12.28 19.12
CA GLN A 14 -9.38 -12.07 19.02
C GLN A 14 -9.00 -10.86 19.84
N ARG A 15 -8.06 -11.03 20.78
CA ARG A 15 -7.47 -9.96 21.55
C ARG A 15 -5.99 -9.84 21.22
N GLU A 16 -5.58 -8.64 20.83
CA GLU A 16 -4.17 -8.29 20.60
C GLU A 16 -3.76 -7.20 21.57
N THR A 17 -2.63 -7.39 22.24
CA THR A 17 -2.04 -6.40 23.15
C THR A 17 -0.65 -6.04 22.67
N PHE A 18 -0.40 -4.74 22.52
CA PHE A 18 0.90 -4.22 22.12
C PHE A 18 1.45 -3.34 23.24
N TRP A 19 2.65 -3.65 23.65
CA TRP A 19 3.42 -2.80 24.55
C TRP A 19 4.66 -2.28 23.84
N ASN A 20 4.95 -0.98 23.98
CA ASN A 20 6.08 -0.34 23.34
C ASN A 20 6.76 0.63 24.32
N GLY A 21 7.94 0.24 24.79
CA GLY A 21 8.79 1.10 25.62
C GLY A 21 9.95 1.64 24.81
N ARG A 22 10.10 2.95 24.75
CA ARG A 22 11.21 3.62 24.06
C ARG A 22 11.97 4.52 25.01
N TYR A 23 13.29 4.61 24.82
CA TYR A 23 14.14 5.51 25.57
C TYR A 23 15.19 6.16 24.68
N SER A 24 15.33 7.47 24.80
CA SER A 24 16.41 8.25 24.22
C SER A 24 17.28 8.80 25.33
N PRO A 25 18.61 8.51 25.37
CA PRO A 25 19.48 8.84 26.49
C PRO A 25 19.73 10.35 26.64
N LYS A 26 20.19 10.76 27.80
CA LYS A 26 20.55 12.15 28.16
C LYS A 26 21.60 12.75 27.23
N THR A 27 22.45 11.91 26.65
CA THR A 27 23.52 12.29 25.71
C THR A 27 23.07 12.34 24.26
N ALA A 28 21.79 12.07 23.98
CA ALA A 28 21.26 12.13 22.62
C ALA A 28 21.45 13.53 22.01
N LYS A 29 22.13 13.59 20.86
CA LYS A 29 22.39 14.83 20.13
C LYS A 29 21.30 15.16 19.12
N PHE A 30 20.43 14.17 18.81
CA PHE A 30 19.35 14.27 17.85
C PHE A 30 18.13 13.49 18.35
N GLY A 31 16.96 13.80 17.77
CA GLY A 31 15.71 13.14 18.09
C GLY A 31 15.06 13.63 19.38
N GLY A 32 14.11 12.84 19.89
CA GLY A 32 13.24 13.25 21.01
C GLY A 32 13.95 13.52 22.34
N GLY A 33 15.14 12.93 22.59
CA GLY A 33 15.95 13.19 23.78
C GLY A 33 16.84 14.44 23.70
N PHE A 34 16.96 15.05 22.53
CA PHE A 34 17.80 16.24 22.34
C PHE A 34 17.26 17.43 23.14
N GLY A 35 18.13 18.01 23.97
CA GLY A 35 17.76 19.15 24.81
C GLY A 35 16.89 18.81 26.04
N ARG A 36 16.39 17.56 26.18
CA ARG A 36 15.52 17.14 27.29
C ARG A 36 16.18 16.25 28.35
N LYS A 37 17.49 16.09 28.32
CA LYS A 37 18.24 15.24 29.26
C LYS A 37 17.61 13.84 29.44
N GLY A 38 17.35 13.16 28.32
CA GLY A 38 16.66 11.88 28.24
C GLY A 38 15.15 12.03 28.02
N LEU A 39 14.57 11.10 27.28
CA LEU A 39 13.13 11.03 26.98
C LEU A 39 12.70 9.56 27.01
N ALA A 40 11.69 9.24 27.79
CA ALA A 40 11.10 7.92 27.84
C ALA A 40 9.62 7.98 27.43
N THR A 41 9.17 6.92 26.73
CA THR A 41 7.79 6.73 26.32
C THR A 41 7.38 5.31 26.67
N VAL A 42 6.16 5.15 27.21
CA VAL A 42 5.47 3.87 27.34
C VAL A 42 4.10 4.00 26.70
N GLU A 43 3.77 3.04 25.89
CA GLU A 43 2.52 2.96 25.15
C GLU A 43 1.95 1.53 25.26
N ASN A 44 0.70 1.42 25.67
CA ASN A 44 -0.06 0.18 25.67
C ASN A 44 -1.25 0.34 24.73
N ASN A 45 -1.45 -0.64 23.86
CA ASN A 45 -2.58 -0.70 22.96
C ASN A 45 -3.23 -2.07 23.06
N GLU A 46 -4.54 -2.09 23.18
CA GLU A 46 -5.35 -3.30 23.15
C GLU A 46 -6.37 -3.21 22.04
N ARG A 47 -6.49 -4.26 21.25
CA ARG A 47 -7.49 -4.42 20.21
C ARG A 47 -8.29 -5.68 20.47
N LEU A 48 -9.60 -5.55 20.53
CA LEU A 48 -10.54 -6.64 20.62
C LEU A 48 -11.39 -6.67 19.35
N ASN A 49 -11.52 -7.85 18.75
CA ASN A 49 -12.33 -8.08 17.57
C ASN A 49 -13.21 -9.30 17.84
N ASP A 50 -14.51 -9.07 17.96
CA ASP A 50 -15.52 -10.09 18.16
C ASP A 50 -16.32 -10.30 16.88
N LEU A 51 -16.39 -11.53 16.41
CA LEU A 51 -17.11 -11.95 15.21
C LEU A 51 -18.16 -13.00 15.56
N PHE A 52 -19.37 -12.78 15.11
CA PHE A 52 -20.44 -13.76 15.11
C PHE A 52 -20.97 -13.95 13.69
N GLU A 53 -21.04 -15.20 13.21
CA GLU A 53 -21.62 -15.54 11.91
C GLU A 53 -22.59 -16.70 12.03
N ALA A 54 -23.71 -16.58 11.31
CA ALA A 54 -24.67 -17.67 11.15
C ALA A 54 -24.91 -17.89 9.65
N THR A 55 -24.76 -19.12 9.20
CA THR A 55 -24.93 -19.49 7.79
C THR A 55 -25.89 -20.66 7.61
N LEU A 56 -26.58 -20.65 6.48
CA LEU A 56 -27.48 -21.66 6.01
C LEU A 56 -27.08 -22.08 4.61
N ASN A 57 -26.77 -23.35 4.42
CA ASN A 57 -26.38 -23.91 3.13
C ASN A 57 -27.43 -24.94 2.69
N TYR A 58 -27.75 -24.89 1.39
CA TYR A 58 -28.63 -25.87 0.77
C TYR A 58 -28.05 -26.28 -0.57
N ASP A 59 -27.73 -27.57 -0.69
CA ASP A 59 -27.20 -28.17 -1.92
C ASP A 59 -28.24 -29.13 -2.49
N LYS A 60 -28.44 -29.07 -3.81
CA LYS A 60 -29.39 -29.91 -4.53
C LYS A 60 -28.88 -30.28 -5.90
N GLU A 61 -28.97 -31.55 -6.23
CA GLU A 61 -28.69 -32.09 -7.56
C GLU A 61 -29.99 -32.48 -8.26
N VAL A 62 -30.19 -32.05 -9.51
CA VAL A 62 -31.32 -32.36 -10.35
C VAL A 62 -30.85 -32.75 -11.74
N GLY A 63 -30.67 -34.06 -11.98
CA GLY A 63 -30.09 -34.54 -13.23
C GLY A 63 -28.65 -34.07 -13.40
N LYS A 64 -28.40 -33.21 -14.39
CA LYS A 64 -27.09 -32.62 -14.68
C LYS A 64 -26.89 -31.22 -14.06
N LEU A 65 -27.86 -30.77 -13.28
CA LEU A 65 -27.81 -29.46 -12.64
C LEU A 65 -27.48 -29.59 -11.16
N ASP A 66 -26.32 -29.08 -10.75
CA ASP A 66 -25.95 -28.93 -9.34
C ASP A 66 -26.19 -27.49 -8.91
N MET A 67 -26.86 -27.33 -7.80
CA MET A 67 -27.21 -26.05 -7.20
C MET A 67 -26.72 -25.99 -5.78
N ALA A 68 -26.01 -24.91 -5.42
CA ALA A 68 -25.60 -24.64 -4.06
C ALA A 68 -26.02 -23.22 -3.67
N PHE A 69 -26.80 -23.12 -2.60
CA PHE A 69 -27.28 -21.86 -2.04
C PHE A 69 -26.68 -21.65 -0.65
N LEU A 70 -26.25 -20.44 -0.40
CA LEU A 70 -25.79 -19.98 0.90
C LEU A 70 -26.56 -18.71 1.26
N GLY A 71 -27.08 -18.63 2.48
CA GLY A 71 -27.56 -17.40 3.10
C GLY A 71 -26.89 -17.20 4.45
N GLY A 72 -26.61 -15.99 4.84
CA GLY A 72 -25.93 -15.75 6.11
C GLY A 72 -26.11 -14.35 6.67
N TYR A 73 -25.80 -14.27 7.96
CA TYR A 73 -25.74 -13.05 8.76
C TYR A 73 -24.38 -12.99 9.43
N SER A 74 -23.79 -11.80 9.51
CA SER A 74 -22.52 -11.54 10.18
C SER A 74 -22.64 -10.27 11.04
N TYR A 75 -22.13 -10.33 12.27
CA TYR A 75 -21.93 -9.20 13.16
C TYR A 75 -20.48 -9.17 13.60
N GLN A 76 -19.83 -8.02 13.46
CA GLN A 76 -18.46 -7.84 13.90
C GLN A 76 -18.32 -6.53 14.66
N GLU A 77 -17.62 -6.60 15.80
CA GLU A 77 -17.34 -5.47 16.67
C GLU A 77 -15.83 -5.33 16.86
N PHE A 78 -15.35 -4.11 16.66
CA PHE A 78 -13.96 -3.74 16.87
C PHE A 78 -13.90 -2.73 18.02
N PHE A 79 -13.17 -3.06 19.05
CA PHE A 79 -12.90 -2.18 20.17
C PHE A 79 -11.39 -1.99 20.30
N ASN A 80 -10.92 -0.73 20.29
CA ASN A 80 -9.54 -0.39 20.46
C ASN A 80 -9.42 0.58 21.64
N GLN A 81 -8.50 0.30 22.55
CA GLN A 81 -8.16 1.19 23.65
C GLN A 81 -6.66 1.25 23.86
N GLY A 82 -6.20 2.33 24.45
CA GLY A 82 -4.79 2.47 24.77
C GLY A 82 -4.49 3.61 25.71
N ASP A 83 -3.28 3.60 26.22
CA ASP A 83 -2.69 4.66 27.02
C ASP A 83 -1.29 5.00 26.51
N TYR A 84 -0.92 6.24 26.70
CA TYR A 84 0.37 6.79 26.30
C TYR A 84 0.91 7.68 27.40
N THR A 85 2.16 7.44 27.78
CA THR A 85 2.88 8.28 28.73
C THR A 85 4.26 8.61 28.18
N GLN A 86 4.61 9.89 28.16
CA GLN A 86 5.91 10.38 27.77
C GLN A 86 6.43 11.40 28.78
N ALA A 87 7.67 11.23 29.23
CA ALA A 87 8.32 12.16 30.11
C ALA A 87 9.83 12.21 29.86
N GLY A 88 10.45 13.33 30.20
CA GLY A 88 11.89 13.56 30.04
C GLY A 88 12.53 14.22 31.26
N ASN A 89 13.78 14.69 31.09
CA ASN A 89 14.58 15.29 32.14
C ASN A 89 14.88 14.32 33.31
N PHE A 90 15.47 13.18 32.98
CA PHE A 90 15.89 12.19 33.99
C PHE A 90 17.22 12.57 34.66
N LEU A 91 17.36 12.27 35.93
CA LEU A 91 18.62 12.40 36.65
C LEU A 91 19.66 11.37 36.21
N THR A 92 19.21 10.18 35.80
CA THR A 92 20.05 9.06 35.36
C THR A 92 19.40 8.32 34.21
N ASP A 93 20.21 7.73 33.31
CA ASP A 93 19.76 6.87 32.22
C ASP A 93 19.47 5.42 32.67
N ALA A 94 19.77 5.07 33.94
CA ALA A 94 19.71 3.69 34.45
C ALA A 94 18.30 3.08 34.43
N PHE A 95 17.26 3.90 34.55
CA PHE A 95 15.87 3.42 34.59
C PHE A 95 15.27 3.19 33.19
N THR A 96 15.85 3.83 32.17
CA THR A 96 15.28 3.82 30.81
C THR A 96 13.79 4.23 30.83
N TYR A 97 12.90 3.41 30.29
CA TYR A 97 11.44 3.59 30.32
C TYR A 97 10.75 2.88 31.50
N ASN A 98 11.50 2.20 32.39
CA ASN A 98 10.92 1.39 33.47
C ASN A 98 10.50 2.21 34.69
N ASN A 99 10.90 3.48 34.80
CA ASN A 99 10.48 4.38 35.86
C ASN A 99 10.24 5.80 35.35
N LEU A 100 9.12 5.99 34.64
CA LEU A 100 8.71 7.29 34.11
C LEU A 100 8.48 8.33 35.22
N GLY A 101 8.01 7.90 36.40
CA GLY A 101 7.78 8.78 37.56
C GLY A 101 9.03 9.48 38.09
N ALA A 102 10.25 8.98 37.76
CA ALA A 102 11.51 9.62 38.09
C ALA A 102 11.85 10.82 37.18
N ALA A 103 11.07 11.08 36.13
CA ALA A 103 11.27 12.21 35.24
C ALA A 103 10.82 13.53 35.88
N LEU A 104 11.65 14.56 35.80
CA LEU A 104 11.31 15.90 36.31
C LEU A 104 10.17 16.57 35.53
N ASP A 105 9.88 16.11 34.33
CA ASP A 105 8.77 16.61 33.51
C ASP A 105 7.40 16.46 34.19
N PHE A 106 7.20 15.43 35.03
CA PHE A 106 5.96 15.31 35.79
C PHE A 106 5.80 16.44 36.82
N ALA A 107 6.87 16.75 37.58
CA ALA A 107 6.86 17.84 38.55
C ALA A 107 6.69 19.22 37.87
N ASN A 108 7.17 19.36 36.63
CA ASN A 108 7.13 20.61 35.87
C ASN A 108 5.89 20.76 34.97
N GLY A 109 4.99 19.77 34.97
CA GLY A 109 3.80 19.79 34.10
C GLY A 109 4.10 19.65 32.59
N LEU A 110 5.26 19.10 32.21
CA LEU A 110 5.73 18.93 30.84
C LEU A 110 5.56 17.50 30.34
N ALA A 111 5.17 16.55 31.20
CA ALA A 111 4.87 15.19 30.81
C ALA A 111 3.58 15.12 30.00
N THR A 112 3.55 14.21 29.03
CA THR A 112 2.35 13.93 28.22
C THR A 112 1.74 12.62 28.69
N VAL A 113 0.45 12.67 29.07
CA VAL A 113 -0.34 11.49 29.45
C VAL A 113 -1.71 11.61 28.78
N TYR A 114 -2.12 10.55 28.09
CA TYR A 114 -3.49 10.43 27.57
C TYR A 114 -3.90 8.97 27.44
N SER A 115 -5.20 8.74 27.38
CA SER A 115 -5.79 7.46 27.03
C SER A 115 -6.94 7.66 26.04
N TYR A 116 -7.28 6.61 25.32
CA TYR A 116 -8.35 6.63 24.34
C TYR A 116 -9.08 5.30 24.28
N ALA A 117 -10.32 5.32 23.81
CA ALA A 117 -11.08 4.16 23.41
C ALA A 117 -11.89 4.48 22.16
N THR A 118 -11.92 3.55 21.22
CA THR A 118 -12.70 3.65 19.98
C THR A 118 -13.43 2.35 19.72
N GLU A 119 -14.64 2.45 19.20
CA GLU A 119 -15.49 1.32 18.84
C GLU A 119 -16.06 1.51 17.44
N ASN A 120 -16.20 0.44 16.70
CA ASN A 120 -17.01 0.41 15.48
C ASN A 120 -17.60 -0.97 15.25
N LYS A 121 -18.73 -1.02 14.53
CA LYS A 121 -19.51 -2.22 14.29
C LYS A 121 -19.83 -2.37 12.83
N LEU A 122 -19.83 -3.63 12.38
CA LEU A 122 -20.27 -4.09 11.08
C LEU A 122 -21.40 -5.09 11.22
N VAL A 123 -22.44 -4.92 10.42
CA VAL A 123 -23.55 -5.88 10.32
C VAL A 123 -23.76 -6.20 8.86
N ALA A 124 -23.86 -7.46 8.50
CA ALA A 124 -24.08 -7.85 7.12
C ALA A 124 -25.08 -9.00 6.98
N PHE A 125 -25.86 -8.92 5.90
CA PHE A 125 -26.65 -10.01 5.34
C PHE A 125 -26.05 -10.38 4.00
N PHE A 126 -25.86 -11.67 3.73
CA PHE A 126 -25.25 -12.09 2.48
C PHE A 126 -25.88 -13.37 1.94
N GLY A 127 -25.81 -13.52 0.64
CA GLY A 127 -26.30 -14.70 -0.04
C GLY A 127 -25.48 -15.01 -1.30
N ARG A 128 -25.44 -16.30 -1.65
CA ARG A 128 -24.79 -16.79 -2.86
C ARG A 128 -25.58 -17.96 -3.43
N ALA A 129 -25.72 -17.97 -4.75
CA ALA A 129 -26.27 -19.08 -5.52
C ALA A 129 -25.26 -19.52 -6.57
N ASN A 130 -24.86 -20.77 -6.56
CA ASN A 130 -23.99 -21.38 -7.55
C ASN A 130 -24.78 -22.42 -8.34
N PHE A 131 -24.59 -22.43 -9.66
CA PHE A 131 -25.18 -23.36 -10.59
C PHE A 131 -24.07 -24.00 -11.42
N ASN A 132 -24.07 -25.32 -11.49
CA ASN A 132 -23.17 -26.08 -12.35
C ASN A 132 -24.04 -27.00 -13.23
N ILE A 133 -23.91 -26.86 -14.54
CA ILE A 133 -24.64 -27.70 -15.50
C ILE A 133 -23.63 -28.58 -16.23
N ASP A 134 -23.66 -29.89 -15.91
CA ASP A 134 -22.86 -30.94 -16.57
C ASP A 134 -21.36 -30.61 -16.59
N ASP A 135 -20.84 -30.00 -15.51
CA ASP A 135 -19.45 -29.50 -15.37
C ASP A 135 -18.98 -28.60 -16.53
N THR A 136 -19.91 -28.16 -17.35
CA THR A 136 -19.65 -27.38 -18.58
C THR A 136 -20.00 -25.92 -18.39
N TYR A 137 -21.19 -25.61 -17.87
CA TYR A 137 -21.63 -24.23 -17.66
C TYR A 137 -21.71 -23.92 -16.17
N LEU A 138 -21.01 -22.87 -15.77
CA LEU A 138 -20.89 -22.44 -14.39
C LEU A 138 -21.48 -21.04 -14.25
N LEU A 139 -22.32 -20.82 -13.22
CA LEU A 139 -22.85 -19.50 -12.89
C LEU A 139 -22.80 -19.32 -11.37
N SER A 140 -22.29 -18.20 -10.91
CA SER A 140 -22.34 -17.80 -9.51
C SER A 140 -22.91 -16.39 -9.40
N ILE A 141 -23.89 -16.21 -8.50
CA ILE A 141 -24.50 -14.93 -8.19
C ILE A 141 -24.38 -14.75 -6.67
N SER A 142 -23.87 -13.62 -6.23
CA SER A 142 -23.79 -13.30 -4.80
C SER A 142 -24.10 -11.84 -4.54
N SER A 143 -24.53 -11.56 -3.32
CA SER A 143 -24.72 -10.20 -2.85
C SER A 143 -24.47 -10.13 -1.36
N ARG A 144 -23.87 -9.01 -0.91
CA ARG A 144 -23.71 -8.64 0.50
C ARG A 144 -24.31 -7.26 0.73
N TYR A 145 -25.19 -7.16 1.71
CA TYR A 145 -25.77 -5.91 2.19
C TYR A 145 -25.19 -5.65 3.57
N GLU A 146 -24.34 -4.62 3.68
CA GLU A 146 -23.50 -4.38 4.86
C GLU A 146 -23.61 -2.97 5.36
N GLY A 147 -23.74 -2.84 6.70
CA GLY A 147 -23.78 -1.56 7.40
C GLY A 147 -22.60 -1.39 8.35
N SER A 148 -22.02 -0.16 8.38
CA SER A 148 -20.93 0.20 9.27
C SER A 148 -21.24 1.46 10.06
N THR A 149 -20.85 1.50 11.34
CA THR A 149 -20.97 2.68 12.19
C THR A 149 -19.98 3.79 11.87
N ARG A 150 -18.99 3.54 10.98
CA ARG A 150 -18.00 4.54 10.56
C ARG A 150 -18.57 5.59 9.61
N PHE A 151 -19.66 5.26 8.93
CA PHE A 151 -20.28 6.13 7.94
C PHE A 151 -21.31 7.10 8.53
N GLY A 152 -21.67 8.09 7.74
CA GLY A 152 -22.72 9.04 8.06
C GLY A 152 -24.08 8.38 8.24
N GLU A 153 -24.97 9.03 8.97
CA GLU A 153 -26.29 8.46 9.29
C GLU A 153 -27.12 8.12 8.05
N ASN A 154 -26.91 8.86 6.95
CA ASN A 154 -27.65 8.69 5.71
C ASN A 154 -27.13 7.52 4.84
N ASN A 155 -25.86 7.08 5.02
CA ASN A 155 -25.18 6.16 4.11
C ASN A 155 -24.45 5.00 4.83
N LYS A 156 -24.95 4.54 5.97
CA LYS A 156 -24.32 3.45 6.73
C LYS A 156 -24.28 2.14 5.95
N TRP A 157 -25.27 1.89 5.10
CA TRP A 157 -25.47 0.62 4.41
C TRP A 157 -25.01 0.68 2.95
N GLY A 158 -24.31 -0.36 2.52
CA GLY A 158 -23.88 -0.58 1.14
C GLY A 158 -24.36 -1.93 0.60
N LEU A 159 -24.68 -1.98 -0.69
CA LEU A 159 -25.02 -3.20 -1.41
C LEU A 159 -23.89 -3.58 -2.36
N PHE A 160 -23.38 -4.82 -2.23
CA PHE A 160 -22.22 -5.32 -2.94
C PHE A 160 -22.58 -6.60 -3.72
N PRO A 161 -23.15 -6.47 -4.92
CA PRO A 161 -23.47 -7.59 -5.79
C PRO A 161 -22.25 -8.09 -6.54
N ALA A 162 -22.24 -9.38 -6.88
CA ALA A 162 -21.30 -9.97 -7.82
C ALA A 162 -21.96 -11.09 -8.64
N ILE A 163 -21.54 -11.21 -9.89
CA ILE A 163 -21.95 -12.28 -10.80
C ILE A 163 -20.72 -12.79 -11.55
N SER A 164 -20.61 -14.11 -11.71
CA SER A 164 -19.59 -14.72 -12.55
C SER A 164 -20.16 -15.86 -13.35
N ALA A 165 -19.73 -15.99 -14.60
CA ALA A 165 -20.06 -17.07 -15.49
C ALA A 165 -18.81 -17.73 -16.05
N GLY A 166 -18.85 -19.04 -16.28
CA GLY A 166 -17.75 -19.79 -16.86
C GLY A 166 -18.24 -20.89 -17.78
N VAL A 167 -17.45 -21.19 -18.80
CA VAL A 167 -17.70 -22.27 -19.74
C VAL A 167 -16.45 -23.12 -19.89
N ASN A 168 -16.55 -24.41 -19.60
CA ASN A 168 -15.50 -25.40 -19.84
C ASN A 168 -15.53 -25.79 -21.31
N ILE A 169 -14.72 -25.13 -22.12
CA ILE A 169 -14.69 -25.30 -23.61
C ILE A 169 -14.24 -26.72 -23.96
N ALA A 170 -13.31 -27.29 -23.22
CA ALA A 170 -12.82 -28.65 -23.44
C ALA A 170 -13.90 -29.74 -23.30
N ASN A 171 -15.02 -29.46 -22.63
CA ASN A 171 -16.18 -30.36 -22.55
C ASN A 171 -17.10 -30.25 -23.80
N LEU A 172 -16.95 -29.19 -24.59
CA LEU A 172 -17.79 -28.93 -25.76
C LEU A 172 -17.06 -29.30 -27.07
N VAL A 173 -15.75 -29.08 -27.12
CA VAL A 173 -14.93 -29.25 -28.33
C VAL A 173 -13.62 -29.93 -27.95
N ASP A 174 -13.28 -31.01 -28.63
CA ASP A 174 -11.96 -31.66 -28.48
C ASP A 174 -10.91 -30.86 -29.23
N ILE A 175 -9.97 -30.25 -28.48
CA ILE A 175 -8.87 -29.45 -29.01
C ILE A 175 -7.58 -30.22 -28.82
N THR A 176 -6.95 -30.62 -29.92
CA THR A 176 -5.71 -31.41 -29.87
C THR A 176 -4.63 -30.74 -29.04
N GLY A 177 -4.13 -31.45 -28.02
CA GLY A 177 -3.08 -30.96 -27.13
C GLY A 177 -3.57 -30.09 -25.96
N VAL A 178 -4.86 -29.82 -25.83
CA VAL A 178 -5.47 -29.12 -24.71
C VAL A 178 -6.22 -30.13 -23.83
N ASN A 179 -5.85 -30.18 -22.54
CA ASN A 179 -6.46 -31.10 -21.57
C ASN A 179 -7.63 -30.48 -20.82
N ALA A 180 -7.58 -29.17 -20.58
CA ALA A 180 -8.67 -28.39 -20.01
C ALA A 180 -8.60 -26.95 -20.53
N MET A 181 -9.76 -26.33 -20.72
CA MET A 181 -9.87 -24.94 -21.17
C MET A 181 -11.19 -24.36 -20.66
N LYS A 182 -11.09 -23.30 -19.86
CA LYS A 182 -12.25 -22.63 -19.28
C LYS A 182 -12.18 -21.14 -19.56
N LEU A 183 -13.19 -20.62 -20.22
CA LEU A 183 -13.43 -19.19 -20.35
C LEU A 183 -14.33 -18.73 -19.21
N ARG A 184 -13.99 -17.60 -18.58
CA ARG A 184 -14.76 -16.99 -17.49
C ARG A 184 -14.88 -15.50 -17.67
N ALA A 185 -16.00 -14.96 -17.17
CA ALA A 185 -16.23 -13.53 -17.05
C ALA A 185 -16.92 -13.24 -15.73
N SER A 186 -16.57 -12.12 -15.10
CA SER A 186 -17.17 -11.71 -13.85
C SER A 186 -17.31 -10.20 -13.74
N PHE A 187 -18.33 -9.79 -13.01
CA PHE A 187 -18.51 -8.42 -12.51
C PHE A 187 -18.75 -8.48 -11.02
N GLY A 188 -18.15 -7.57 -10.27
CA GLY A 188 -18.37 -7.47 -8.83
C GLY A 188 -18.18 -6.06 -8.32
N ARG A 189 -19.01 -5.67 -7.35
CA ARG A 189 -18.86 -4.46 -6.55
C ARG A 189 -18.35 -4.80 -5.18
N THR A 190 -17.33 -4.09 -4.70
CA THR A 190 -16.84 -4.15 -3.33
C THR A 190 -16.88 -2.77 -2.68
N GLY A 191 -17.00 -2.73 -1.35
CA GLY A 191 -16.97 -1.49 -0.57
C GLY A 191 -15.72 -1.43 0.31
N THR A 192 -15.16 -0.23 0.44
CA THR A 192 -14.07 0.05 1.37
C THR A 192 -14.57 1.02 2.43
N GLN A 193 -14.25 0.75 3.70
CA GLN A 193 -14.54 1.66 4.80
C GLN A 193 -13.27 2.40 5.25
N PRO A 194 -13.40 3.61 5.82
CA PRO A 194 -12.28 4.37 6.33
C PRO A 194 -11.62 3.66 7.52
N GLY A 195 -10.33 3.95 7.75
CA GLY A 195 -9.56 3.35 8.86
C GLY A 195 -10.06 3.79 10.24
N ASP A 196 -10.45 5.06 10.38
CA ASP A 196 -10.77 5.66 11.67
C ASP A 196 -12.27 5.57 12.00
N SER A 197 -12.58 5.48 13.30
CA SER A 197 -13.95 5.58 13.84
C SER A 197 -14.37 7.04 14.01
N TYR A 198 -15.69 7.29 13.98
CA TYR A 198 -16.32 8.60 14.30
C TYR A 198 -15.98 9.75 13.34
N ILE A 199 -15.42 9.49 12.15
CA ILE A 199 -15.00 10.54 11.21
C ILE A 199 -16.16 11.29 10.56
N SER A 200 -17.33 10.70 10.53
CA SER A 200 -18.57 11.33 10.05
C SER A 200 -19.22 12.24 11.09
N LEU A 201 -18.79 12.19 12.35
CA LEU A 201 -19.45 12.89 13.46
C LEU A 201 -18.77 14.22 13.77
N LEU A 202 -19.58 15.16 14.30
CA LEU A 202 -19.05 16.32 14.99
C LEU A 202 -18.39 15.88 16.29
N ARG A 203 -17.07 16.01 16.38
CA ARG A 203 -16.30 15.62 17.56
C ARG A 203 -15.99 16.84 18.41
N TYR A 204 -15.95 16.63 19.72
CA TYR A 204 -15.56 17.65 20.69
C TYR A 204 -14.22 17.28 21.32
N GLY A 205 -13.39 18.27 21.53
CA GLY A 205 -12.09 18.13 22.17
C GLY A 205 -11.78 19.32 23.09
N ARG A 206 -10.73 19.17 23.89
CA ARG A 206 -10.24 20.23 24.76
C ARG A 206 -9.66 21.37 23.92
N GLN A 207 -10.19 22.61 24.16
CA GLN A 207 -9.81 23.84 23.44
C GLN A 207 -8.88 24.75 24.26
N GLY A 208 -8.33 24.26 25.36
CA GLY A 208 -7.51 25.03 26.28
C GLY A 208 -8.23 25.29 27.60
N ASN A 209 -8.01 26.44 28.22
CA ASN A 209 -8.64 26.82 29.48
C ASN A 209 -9.25 28.20 29.34
N PHE A 210 -10.39 28.45 30.03
CA PHE A 210 -10.97 29.76 30.21
C PHE A 210 -11.04 30.10 31.68
N PHE A 211 -10.99 31.38 31.99
CA PHE A 211 -11.04 31.87 33.37
C PHE A 211 -12.52 31.98 33.83
N TYR A 212 -12.88 31.26 34.88
CA TYR A 212 -14.21 31.24 35.44
C TYR A 212 -14.15 31.16 36.98
N ASN A 213 -14.91 32.03 37.65
CA ASN A 213 -15.00 32.05 39.11
C ASN A 213 -13.67 32.02 39.84
N GLY A 214 -12.69 32.81 39.38
CA GLY A 214 -11.37 32.92 40.05
C GLY A 214 -10.36 31.83 39.69
N SER A 215 -10.71 30.89 38.77
CA SER A 215 -9.86 29.77 38.38
C SER A 215 -9.84 29.53 36.88
N PHE A 216 -8.75 28.93 36.34
CA PHE A 216 -8.74 28.45 34.96
C PHE A 216 -9.33 27.04 34.90
N VAL A 217 -10.41 26.89 34.12
CA VAL A 217 -11.11 25.64 33.90
C VAL A 217 -10.97 25.19 32.44
N PRO A 218 -10.88 23.87 32.17
CA PRO A 218 -10.80 23.36 30.81
C PRO A 218 -12.04 23.74 29.99
N SER A 219 -11.84 24.16 28.75
CA SER A 219 -12.91 24.37 27.76
C SER A 219 -12.95 23.23 26.76
N TYR A 220 -14.13 22.89 26.31
CA TYR A 220 -14.38 21.92 25.25
C TYR A 220 -15.14 22.58 24.10
N GLY A 221 -14.74 22.27 22.89
CA GLY A 221 -15.37 22.77 21.67
C GLY A 221 -15.23 21.76 20.53
N PRO A 222 -15.87 22.04 19.38
CA PRO A 222 -15.77 21.19 18.21
C PRO A 222 -14.32 21.11 17.73
N VAL A 223 -13.93 19.92 17.19
CA VAL A 223 -12.59 19.65 16.62
C VAL A 223 -12.67 19.02 15.23
N SER A 224 -13.87 18.87 14.67
CA SER A 224 -14.08 18.38 13.31
C SER A 224 -15.37 18.95 12.72
N ASN A 225 -15.48 18.94 11.41
CA ASN A 225 -16.77 19.11 10.74
C ASN A 225 -17.59 17.83 10.86
N ASN A 226 -18.92 17.95 10.75
CA ASN A 226 -19.84 16.82 10.61
C ASN A 226 -20.03 16.49 9.13
N ASN A 227 -20.14 15.20 8.80
CA ASN A 227 -20.54 14.74 7.47
C ASN A 227 -21.52 13.57 7.56
N PRO A 228 -22.84 13.85 7.65
CA PRO A 228 -23.87 12.81 7.73
C PRO A 228 -23.99 12.00 6.43
N ASP A 229 -23.46 12.50 5.32
CA ASP A 229 -23.52 11.89 3.99
C ASP A 229 -22.28 11.08 3.64
N LEU A 230 -21.33 10.95 4.57
CA LEU A 230 -20.14 10.11 4.34
C LEU A 230 -20.57 8.67 4.04
N ALA A 231 -20.17 8.16 2.86
CA ALA A 231 -20.59 6.89 2.31
C ALA A 231 -19.40 5.95 2.04
N TRP A 232 -19.72 4.72 1.68
CA TRP A 232 -18.76 3.72 1.22
C TRP A 232 -18.01 4.20 -0.02
N GLU A 233 -16.70 4.02 -0.02
CA GLU A 233 -15.92 4.02 -1.25
C GLU A 233 -16.23 2.71 -1.98
N THR A 234 -16.65 2.77 -3.24
CA THR A 234 -17.03 1.59 -4.02
C THR A 234 -16.04 1.30 -5.13
N LYS A 235 -15.83 0.03 -5.39
CA LYS A 235 -14.98 -0.46 -6.46
C LYS A 235 -15.76 -1.45 -7.31
N ASP A 236 -16.02 -1.08 -8.55
CA ASP A 236 -16.63 -1.92 -9.58
C ASP A 236 -15.54 -2.54 -10.44
N GLU A 237 -15.54 -3.85 -10.56
CA GLU A 237 -14.55 -4.59 -11.33
C GLU A 237 -15.22 -5.51 -12.35
N PHE A 238 -14.77 -5.44 -13.60
CA PHE A 238 -15.04 -6.41 -14.64
C PHE A 238 -13.76 -7.19 -14.94
N ASN A 239 -13.87 -8.52 -15.00
CA ASN A 239 -12.76 -9.39 -15.34
C ASN A 239 -13.21 -10.40 -16.40
N ILE A 240 -12.34 -10.67 -17.39
CA ILE A 240 -12.47 -11.78 -18.33
C ILE A 240 -11.18 -12.60 -18.29
N GLY A 241 -11.32 -13.93 -18.15
CA GLY A 241 -10.16 -14.80 -17.95
C GLY A 241 -10.27 -16.11 -18.70
N LEU A 242 -9.11 -16.64 -19.06
CA LEU A 242 -8.92 -17.93 -19.70
C LEU A 242 -8.02 -18.78 -18.82
N ASP A 243 -8.53 -19.92 -18.34
CA ASP A 243 -7.75 -20.95 -17.65
C ASP A 243 -7.51 -22.10 -18.60
N PHE A 244 -6.29 -22.62 -18.68
CA PHE A 244 -5.99 -23.73 -19.58
C PHE A 244 -4.95 -24.69 -19.01
N VAL A 245 -5.06 -25.95 -19.44
CA VAL A 245 -4.07 -27.01 -19.22
C VAL A 245 -3.79 -27.68 -20.56
N ALA A 246 -2.52 -27.79 -20.96
CA ALA A 246 -2.14 -28.26 -22.28
C ALA A 246 -0.90 -29.18 -22.23
N PHE A 247 -0.60 -29.81 -23.37
CA PHE A 247 0.59 -30.65 -23.61
C PHE A 247 0.76 -31.77 -22.58
N ASN A 248 -0.30 -32.58 -22.39
CA ASN A 248 -0.31 -33.66 -21.42
C ASN A 248 -0.01 -33.18 -20.00
N ASN A 249 -0.68 -32.12 -19.56
CA ASN A 249 -0.55 -31.46 -18.26
C ASN A 249 0.87 -30.90 -17.98
N ARG A 250 1.62 -30.58 -19.03
CA ARG A 250 2.94 -29.96 -18.89
C ARG A 250 2.87 -28.44 -18.76
N LEU A 251 1.91 -27.82 -19.42
CA LEU A 251 1.68 -26.39 -19.34
C LEU A 251 0.31 -26.14 -18.74
N ASP A 252 0.24 -25.36 -17.70
CA ASP A 252 -0.98 -24.78 -17.17
C ASP A 252 -0.81 -23.28 -17.01
N GLY A 253 -1.91 -22.55 -17.09
CA GLY A 253 -1.85 -21.11 -16.95
C GLY A 253 -3.20 -20.44 -16.92
N THR A 254 -3.15 -19.16 -16.54
CA THR A 254 -4.28 -18.24 -16.57
C THR A 254 -3.89 -16.96 -17.28
N ILE A 255 -4.83 -16.38 -18.01
CA ILE A 255 -4.71 -15.06 -18.65
C ILE A 255 -5.96 -14.29 -18.28
N ASP A 256 -5.79 -13.16 -17.60
CA ASP A 256 -6.86 -12.30 -17.14
C ASP A 256 -6.71 -10.88 -17.66
N TYR A 257 -7.79 -10.31 -18.16
CA TYR A 257 -7.93 -8.88 -18.37
C TYR A 257 -8.94 -8.32 -17.40
N PHE A 258 -8.56 -7.27 -16.67
CA PHE A 258 -9.45 -6.59 -15.74
C PHE A 258 -9.55 -5.09 -16.05
N THR A 259 -10.70 -4.54 -15.73
CA THR A 259 -10.89 -3.10 -15.58
C THR A 259 -11.66 -2.85 -14.29
N ARG A 260 -11.23 -1.84 -13.55
CA ARG A 260 -11.67 -1.56 -12.19
C ARG A 260 -11.84 -0.08 -12.00
N VAL A 261 -13.01 0.35 -11.54
CA VAL A 261 -13.33 1.74 -11.27
C VAL A 261 -13.59 1.89 -9.77
N THR A 262 -12.76 2.70 -9.11
CA THR A 262 -12.96 3.11 -7.71
C THR A 262 -13.62 4.46 -7.70
N SER A 263 -14.79 4.58 -7.06
CA SER A 263 -15.61 5.79 -7.02
C SER A 263 -15.87 6.21 -5.58
N GLY A 264 -15.98 7.52 -5.35
CA GLY A 264 -16.29 8.07 -4.04
C GLY A 264 -15.15 7.87 -3.04
N MET A 265 -13.90 8.11 -3.46
CA MET A 265 -12.73 8.05 -2.57
C MET A 265 -12.91 9.01 -1.41
N ILE A 266 -12.60 8.56 -0.19
CA ILE A 266 -12.73 9.39 1.02
C ILE A 266 -11.46 10.23 1.17
N LEU A 267 -11.56 11.52 0.79
CA LEU A 267 -10.44 12.45 0.79
C LEU A 267 -10.72 13.69 1.64
N PRO A 268 -9.68 14.28 2.29
CA PRO A 268 -9.80 15.57 2.96
C PRO A 268 -9.89 16.71 1.94
N ILE A 269 -10.97 17.47 2.00
CA ILE A 269 -11.27 18.58 1.07
C ILE A 269 -11.28 19.90 1.83
N ASN A 270 -10.73 20.95 1.24
CA ASN A 270 -10.86 22.31 1.74
C ASN A 270 -12.26 22.82 1.47
N VAL A 271 -12.90 23.33 2.52
CA VAL A 271 -14.27 23.86 2.50
C VAL A 271 -14.30 25.29 3.02
N PRO A 272 -15.26 26.13 2.57
CA PRO A 272 -15.39 27.50 3.08
C PRO A 272 -15.70 27.53 4.59
N VAL A 273 -15.09 28.49 5.29
CA VAL A 273 -15.38 28.80 6.69
C VAL A 273 -15.80 30.30 6.75
N PRO A 274 -17.03 30.65 7.17
CA PRO A 274 -18.21 29.81 7.36
C PRO A 274 -18.78 29.29 6.01
N PRO A 275 -19.75 28.33 5.97
CA PRO A 275 -20.52 27.83 7.11
C PRO A 275 -19.88 26.68 7.89
N ASN A 276 -18.81 26.07 7.37
CA ASN A 276 -18.11 25.00 8.07
C ASN A 276 -17.36 25.54 9.30
N LEU A 277 -17.16 24.70 10.30
CA LEU A 277 -16.40 25.04 11.51
C LEU A 277 -14.89 25.00 11.28
N PHE A 278 -14.45 24.10 10.39
CA PHE A 278 -13.03 23.88 10.05
C PHE A 278 -12.83 23.94 8.54
N PRO A 279 -11.63 24.33 8.09
CA PRO A 279 -11.35 24.51 6.66
C PRO A 279 -11.23 23.19 5.88
N THR A 280 -11.24 22.03 6.58
CA THR A 280 -11.11 20.72 5.95
C THR A 280 -12.17 19.77 6.46
N THR A 281 -12.78 19.00 5.56
CA THR A 281 -13.72 17.92 5.88
C THR A 281 -13.44 16.70 4.99
N LEU A 282 -13.83 15.51 5.45
CA LEU A 282 -13.76 14.28 4.65
C LEU A 282 -15.02 14.14 3.81
N LEU A 283 -14.84 13.98 2.51
CA LEU A 283 -15.94 13.79 1.55
C LEU A 283 -15.62 12.60 0.63
N ASN A 284 -16.70 11.99 0.13
CA ASN A 284 -16.59 11.03 -0.97
C ASN A 284 -16.42 11.78 -2.28
N ILE A 285 -15.22 11.72 -2.87
CA ILE A 285 -14.90 12.51 -4.06
C ILE A 285 -13.96 11.74 -4.98
N GLY A 286 -14.15 11.94 -6.28
CA GLY A 286 -13.25 11.44 -7.30
C GLY A 286 -13.52 10.02 -7.75
N GLU A 287 -12.93 9.71 -8.90
CA GLU A 287 -13.03 8.42 -9.57
C GLU A 287 -11.71 8.05 -10.21
N VAL A 288 -11.21 6.84 -9.93
CA VAL A 288 -9.97 6.29 -10.51
C VAL A 288 -10.28 4.99 -11.22
N GLU A 289 -9.86 4.91 -12.47
CA GLU A 289 -9.87 3.69 -13.26
C GLU A 289 -8.51 3.02 -13.27
N ASN A 290 -8.50 1.71 -13.09
CA ASN A 290 -7.32 0.86 -13.24
C ASN A 290 -7.66 -0.28 -14.20
N SER A 291 -6.77 -0.58 -15.16
CA SER A 291 -6.92 -1.72 -16.06
C SER A 291 -5.59 -2.41 -16.28
N GLY A 292 -5.63 -3.69 -16.63
CA GLY A 292 -4.41 -4.45 -16.84
C GLY A 292 -4.64 -5.85 -17.35
N LEU A 293 -3.53 -6.46 -17.74
CA LEU A 293 -3.43 -7.86 -18.12
C LEU A 293 -2.60 -8.58 -17.06
N GLU A 294 -3.09 -9.73 -16.60
CA GLU A 294 -2.38 -10.63 -15.69
C GLU A 294 -2.19 -11.98 -16.34
N VAL A 295 -1.01 -12.53 -16.28
CA VAL A 295 -0.67 -13.84 -16.86
C VAL A 295 0.09 -14.66 -15.83
N LEU A 296 -0.34 -15.90 -15.63
CA LEU A 296 0.37 -16.91 -14.86
C LEU A 296 0.56 -18.13 -15.75
N LEU A 297 1.80 -18.60 -15.87
CA LEU A 297 2.17 -19.80 -16.62
C LEU A 297 3.04 -20.70 -15.76
N ASN A 298 2.71 -21.98 -15.69
CA ASN A 298 3.53 -23.01 -15.07
C ASN A 298 3.90 -24.06 -16.12
N TYR A 299 5.19 -24.31 -16.28
CA TYR A 299 5.70 -25.26 -17.26
C TYR A 299 6.60 -26.32 -16.62
N LYS A 300 6.22 -27.59 -16.77
CA LYS A 300 7.00 -28.74 -16.35
C LYS A 300 8.03 -29.04 -17.46
N ALA A 301 9.15 -28.31 -17.45
CA ALA A 301 10.15 -28.33 -18.51
C ALA A 301 10.82 -29.72 -18.64
N ILE A 302 11.16 -30.32 -17.51
CA ILE A 302 11.75 -31.66 -17.48
C ILE A 302 11.05 -32.49 -16.40
N GLN A 303 10.64 -33.72 -16.78
CA GLN A 303 9.95 -34.67 -15.90
C GLN A 303 10.59 -36.07 -16.09
N LYS A 304 11.80 -36.25 -15.57
CA LYS A 304 12.51 -37.56 -15.53
C LYS A 304 12.44 -38.12 -14.10
N SER A 305 12.71 -39.42 -13.95
CA SER A 305 12.70 -40.08 -12.64
C SER A 305 13.58 -39.37 -11.61
N ASP A 306 14.80 -39.03 -11.99
CA ASP A 306 15.82 -38.47 -11.10
C ASP A 306 15.96 -36.96 -11.20
N PHE A 307 15.40 -36.33 -12.24
CA PHE A 307 15.51 -34.89 -12.44
C PHE A 307 14.19 -34.31 -12.91
N LYS A 308 13.66 -33.34 -12.11
CA LYS A 308 12.48 -32.57 -12.45
C LYS A 308 12.83 -31.10 -12.42
N TRP A 309 12.34 -30.39 -13.43
CA TRP A 309 12.42 -28.93 -13.49
C TRP A 309 11.06 -28.37 -13.84
N THR A 310 10.55 -27.49 -12.97
CA THR A 310 9.33 -26.73 -13.19
C THR A 310 9.65 -25.24 -13.12
N VAL A 311 9.15 -24.50 -14.09
CA VAL A 311 9.27 -23.04 -14.17
C VAL A 311 7.88 -22.43 -14.08
N GLY A 312 7.73 -21.45 -13.21
CA GLY A 312 6.53 -20.61 -13.11
C GLY A 312 6.88 -19.18 -13.50
N VAL A 313 6.06 -18.57 -14.35
CA VAL A 313 6.21 -17.17 -14.76
C VAL A 313 4.89 -16.46 -14.51
N ASN A 314 4.95 -15.33 -13.84
CA ASN A 314 3.82 -14.41 -13.77
C ASN A 314 4.26 -13.04 -14.28
N PHE A 315 3.35 -12.34 -14.92
CA PHE A 315 3.53 -10.92 -15.19
C PHE A 315 2.19 -10.19 -15.15
N SER A 316 2.22 -8.91 -14.80
CA SER A 316 1.06 -8.04 -14.81
C SER A 316 1.42 -6.68 -15.40
N THR A 317 0.45 -6.09 -16.09
CA THR A 317 0.50 -4.69 -16.52
C THR A 317 -0.48 -3.87 -15.72
N LEU A 318 -0.23 -2.57 -15.58
CA LEU A 318 -1.13 -1.65 -14.90
C LEU A 318 -1.19 -0.32 -15.67
N ALA A 319 -2.40 0.07 -16.06
CA ALA A 319 -2.72 1.41 -16.52
C ALA A 319 -3.65 2.07 -15.50
N THR A 320 -3.38 3.32 -15.13
CA THR A 320 -4.18 4.09 -14.19
C THR A 320 -4.72 5.33 -14.88
N ASN A 321 -5.95 5.73 -14.60
CA ASN A 321 -6.53 6.97 -15.08
C ASN A 321 -7.39 7.61 -13.99
N LEU A 322 -7.05 8.83 -13.61
CA LEU A 322 -7.88 9.64 -12.72
C LEU A 322 -8.99 10.28 -13.54
N ARG A 323 -10.20 9.72 -13.48
CA ARG A 323 -11.35 10.20 -14.25
C ARG A 323 -11.88 11.53 -13.71
N SER A 324 -11.94 11.68 -12.39
CA SER A 324 -12.48 12.86 -11.73
C SER A 324 -11.86 13.10 -10.35
N LEU A 325 -11.73 14.37 -9.95
CA LEU A 325 -11.45 14.85 -8.59
C LEU A 325 -12.55 15.81 -8.12
N SER A 326 -13.78 15.62 -8.56
CA SER A 326 -14.92 16.47 -8.23
C SER A 326 -16.08 15.67 -7.63
N ALA A 327 -16.90 16.31 -6.81
CA ALA A 327 -18.17 15.83 -6.31
C ALA A 327 -19.16 17.00 -6.30
N GLY A 328 -20.08 17.03 -7.29
CA GLY A 328 -20.97 18.17 -7.51
C GLY A 328 -20.17 19.45 -7.80
N ASP A 329 -20.46 20.52 -7.06
CA ASP A 329 -19.80 21.82 -7.21
C ASP A 329 -18.41 21.88 -6.52
N LEU A 330 -18.03 20.86 -5.75
CA LEU A 330 -16.74 20.77 -5.08
C LEU A 330 -15.71 20.11 -5.98
N SER A 331 -14.57 20.75 -6.20
CA SER A 331 -13.46 20.25 -7.01
C SER A 331 -12.12 20.63 -6.38
N PHE A 332 -11.13 19.75 -6.52
CA PHE A 332 -9.73 20.10 -6.23
C PHE A 332 -9.11 21.01 -7.30
N GLY A 333 -9.83 21.29 -8.39
CA GLY A 333 -9.30 21.89 -9.62
C GLY A 333 -8.78 20.83 -10.60
N ALA A 334 -8.73 21.20 -11.88
CA ALA A 334 -8.36 20.27 -12.96
C ALA A 334 -6.93 19.71 -12.82
N VAL A 335 -6.05 20.44 -12.11
CA VAL A 335 -4.67 20.06 -11.81
C VAL A 335 -4.36 20.33 -10.34
N ASN A 336 -3.80 19.36 -9.68
CA ASN A 336 -3.33 19.46 -8.30
C ASN A 336 -1.89 18.95 -8.20
N TYR A 337 -1.10 19.53 -7.29
CA TYR A 337 0.27 19.11 -7.04
C TYR A 337 0.41 18.57 -5.63
N ARG A 338 1.15 17.46 -5.51
CA ARG A 338 1.31 16.74 -4.25
C ARG A 338 2.77 16.58 -3.88
N SER A 339 3.01 16.52 -2.59
CA SER A 339 4.30 16.31 -1.93
C SER A 339 5.39 17.31 -2.31
N ASN A 340 6.26 17.55 -1.36
CA ASN A 340 7.37 18.48 -1.49
C ASN A 340 8.69 17.74 -1.60
N PHE A 341 9.70 18.35 -2.23
CA PHE A 341 11.03 17.76 -2.35
C PHE A 341 11.73 17.59 -0.99
N GLY A 342 11.46 18.49 -0.05
CA GLY A 342 11.99 18.40 1.32
C GLY A 342 13.52 18.56 1.41
N SER A 343 14.15 19.15 0.40
CA SER A 343 15.58 19.44 0.37
C SER A 343 15.85 20.88 0.82
N PRO A 344 17.01 21.19 1.42
CA PRO A 344 17.35 22.56 1.79
C PRO A 344 17.16 23.55 0.63
N GLY A 345 16.46 24.66 0.89
CA GLY A 345 16.08 25.64 -0.12
C GLY A 345 14.88 25.28 -1.00
N GLN A 346 14.30 24.06 -0.87
CA GLN A 346 13.25 23.55 -1.77
C GLN A 346 12.09 22.88 -1.04
N ASN A 347 11.80 23.30 0.18
CA ASN A 347 10.75 22.69 1.01
C ASN A 347 9.33 22.86 0.44
N LEU A 348 9.12 23.79 -0.48
CA LEU A 348 7.81 24.04 -1.11
C LEU A 348 7.75 23.59 -2.57
N THR A 349 8.84 22.99 -3.11
CA THR A 349 8.85 22.52 -4.50
C THR A 349 8.03 21.24 -4.62
N GLN A 350 6.93 21.31 -5.33
CA GLN A 350 5.99 20.21 -5.53
C GLN A 350 6.48 19.26 -6.63
N LEU A 351 6.17 17.97 -6.48
CA LEU A 351 6.81 16.88 -7.21
C LEU A 351 5.87 16.09 -8.11
N ILE A 352 4.66 15.81 -7.64
CA ILE A 352 3.72 14.92 -8.31
C ILE A 352 2.53 15.72 -8.82
N ARG A 353 2.26 15.58 -10.10
CA ARG A 353 1.09 16.15 -10.74
C ARG A 353 -0.06 15.16 -10.73
N VAL A 354 -1.19 15.60 -10.23
CA VAL A 354 -2.47 14.88 -10.25
C VAL A 354 -3.43 15.68 -11.11
N GLN A 355 -3.88 15.08 -12.21
CA GLN A 355 -4.71 15.75 -13.21
C GLN A 355 -5.88 14.88 -13.60
N GLU A 356 -7.08 15.46 -13.69
CA GLU A 356 -8.25 14.77 -14.26
C GLU A 356 -8.00 14.32 -15.70
N ASN A 357 -8.54 13.17 -16.06
CA ASN A 357 -8.35 12.49 -17.33
C ASN A 357 -6.88 12.19 -17.66
N GLY A 358 -6.06 12.03 -16.63
CA GLY A 358 -4.64 11.70 -16.72
C GLY A 358 -4.21 10.52 -15.85
N PRO A 359 -3.05 9.91 -16.14
CA PRO A 359 -2.52 8.83 -15.33
C PRO A 359 -2.11 9.35 -13.94
N LEU A 360 -2.25 8.50 -12.93
CA LEU A 360 -1.68 8.75 -11.61
C LEU A 360 -0.15 8.57 -11.63
N GLY A 361 0.53 9.20 -10.67
CA GLY A 361 1.97 9.05 -10.49
C GLY A 361 2.82 9.79 -11.52
N GLN A 362 2.32 10.88 -12.09
CA GLN A 362 3.11 11.75 -12.97
C GLN A 362 4.13 12.52 -12.14
N ILE A 363 5.41 12.16 -12.29
CA ILE A 363 6.52 12.92 -11.73
C ILE A 363 6.72 14.17 -12.61
N TRP A 364 6.61 15.36 -12.01
CA TRP A 364 6.50 16.62 -12.74
C TRP A 364 7.54 17.63 -12.31
N GLY A 365 8.18 18.30 -13.26
CA GLY A 365 9.19 19.28 -12.93
C GLY A 365 9.88 19.88 -14.16
N PRO A 366 10.85 20.80 -13.93
CA PRO A 366 11.65 21.39 -15.00
C PRO A 366 12.67 20.40 -15.55
N ILE A 367 12.98 20.55 -16.84
CA ILE A 367 14.03 19.79 -17.51
C ILE A 367 15.33 20.59 -17.46
N GLN A 368 16.37 20.04 -16.83
CA GLN A 368 17.72 20.63 -16.83
C GLN A 368 18.39 20.36 -18.17
N THR A 369 19.01 21.43 -18.74
CA THR A 369 19.75 21.35 -20.00
C THR A 369 21.25 21.66 -19.85
N GLY A 370 21.65 22.23 -18.72
CA GLY A 370 23.04 22.58 -18.43
C GLY A 370 23.19 23.22 -17.06
N ILE A 371 24.37 23.82 -16.85
CA ILE A 371 24.72 24.57 -15.64
C ILE A 371 25.33 25.89 -16.12
N ASP A 372 24.94 27.02 -15.54
CA ASP A 372 25.50 28.33 -15.85
C ASP A 372 26.85 28.56 -15.17
N GLU A 373 27.51 29.70 -15.52
CA GLU A 373 28.81 30.05 -14.96
C GLU A 373 28.80 30.28 -13.44
N LYS A 374 27.61 30.51 -12.85
CA LYS A 374 27.42 30.71 -11.41
C LYS A 374 27.09 29.42 -10.69
N GLY A 375 26.97 28.31 -11.43
CA GLY A 375 26.62 26.98 -10.89
C GLY A 375 25.11 26.76 -10.66
N ALA A 376 24.25 27.58 -11.27
CA ALA A 376 22.82 27.34 -11.25
C ALA A 376 22.39 26.44 -12.43
N PRO A 377 21.46 25.49 -12.22
CA PRO A 377 20.91 24.68 -13.31
C PRO A 377 20.19 25.54 -14.35
N ILE A 378 20.50 25.33 -15.63
CA ILE A 378 19.80 25.97 -16.76
C ILE A 378 18.59 25.07 -17.08
N MET A 379 17.39 25.65 -16.96
CA MET A 379 16.15 24.94 -17.26
C MET A 379 15.70 25.19 -18.69
N LYS A 380 15.10 24.17 -19.30
CA LYS A 380 14.53 24.25 -20.64
C LYS A 380 13.33 25.19 -20.63
N VAL A 381 13.28 26.14 -21.56
CA VAL A 381 12.09 26.93 -21.87
C VAL A 381 11.19 26.09 -22.76
N ILE A 382 9.96 25.87 -22.35
CA ILE A 382 8.97 25.04 -23.08
C ILE A 382 7.92 25.96 -23.70
N ASP A 383 7.28 26.79 -22.89
CA ASP A 383 6.18 27.67 -23.32
C ASP A 383 6.69 28.94 -24.07
N GLY A 384 7.78 29.54 -23.60
CA GLY A 384 8.39 30.71 -24.21
C GLY A 384 7.57 32.00 -24.07
N THR A 385 6.52 32.03 -23.26
CA THR A 385 5.73 33.27 -23.01
C THR A 385 6.45 34.24 -22.10
N ALA A 386 7.21 33.74 -21.12
CA ALA A 386 8.06 34.58 -20.28
C ALA A 386 9.26 35.07 -21.07
N LYS A 387 9.53 36.39 -21.02
CA LYS A 387 10.62 37.03 -21.76
C LYS A 387 11.47 37.92 -20.85
N ASP A 388 12.74 38.00 -21.12
CA ASP A 388 13.64 38.97 -20.49
C ASP A 388 13.43 40.40 -21.07
N ALA A 389 14.18 41.36 -20.55
CA ALA A 389 14.11 42.78 -20.99
C ALA A 389 14.49 42.96 -22.48
N SER A 390 15.17 42.01 -23.11
CA SER A 390 15.51 42.01 -24.53
C SER A 390 14.44 41.34 -25.41
N GLY A 391 13.39 40.77 -24.82
CA GLY A 391 12.33 40.05 -25.51
C GLY A 391 12.68 38.59 -25.81
N LYS A 392 13.81 38.05 -25.31
CA LYS A 392 14.18 36.63 -25.46
C LYS A 392 13.40 35.74 -24.49
N PRO A 393 12.87 34.59 -24.92
CA PRO A 393 12.23 33.64 -24.04
C PRO A 393 13.14 33.18 -22.90
N VAL A 394 12.59 33.17 -21.66
CA VAL A 394 13.27 32.71 -20.44
C VAL A 394 12.40 31.76 -19.67
N TYR A 395 13.01 30.87 -18.86
CA TYR A 395 12.32 29.95 -17.99
C TYR A 395 11.50 30.70 -16.94
N CYS A 396 10.19 30.42 -16.87
CA CYS A 396 9.27 31.16 -16.00
C CYS A 396 9.16 30.62 -14.57
N ASN A 397 9.74 29.47 -14.23
CA ASN A 397 9.47 28.73 -12.99
C ASN A 397 7.97 28.51 -12.70
N CYS A 398 7.19 28.34 -13.73
CA CYS A 398 5.75 28.11 -13.71
C CYS A 398 5.42 26.75 -14.34
N ASP A 399 4.16 26.33 -14.28
CA ASP A 399 3.74 25.01 -14.79
C ASP A 399 3.94 24.88 -16.32
N ALA A 400 3.83 25.96 -17.05
CA ALA A 400 4.00 25.98 -18.51
C ALA A 400 5.42 25.59 -18.97
N ASP A 401 6.44 25.82 -18.13
CA ASP A 401 7.82 25.41 -18.40
C ASP A 401 8.24 24.13 -17.64
N ARG A 402 7.27 23.35 -17.19
CA ARG A 402 7.49 22.03 -16.58
C ARG A 402 6.98 20.93 -17.49
N ALA A 403 7.47 19.72 -17.28
CA ALA A 403 7.09 18.53 -18.05
C ALA A 403 7.00 17.29 -17.17
N GLN A 404 6.41 16.23 -17.72
CA GLN A 404 6.49 14.91 -17.10
C GLN A 404 7.92 14.38 -17.22
N LEU A 405 8.56 14.18 -16.07
CA LEU A 405 9.94 13.69 -15.96
C LEU A 405 10.00 12.17 -15.87
N GLY A 406 8.93 11.54 -15.45
CA GLY A 406 8.80 10.10 -15.28
C GLY A 406 7.39 9.69 -14.83
N THR A 407 7.20 8.38 -14.64
CA THR A 407 6.00 7.80 -14.04
C THR A 407 6.38 6.95 -12.83
N ALA A 408 5.64 7.08 -11.74
CA ALA A 408 5.89 6.34 -10.50
C ALA A 408 5.41 4.88 -10.55
N TYR A 409 4.42 4.59 -11.39
CA TYR A 409 3.88 3.24 -11.52
C TYR A 409 4.60 2.45 -12.61
N PRO A 410 4.97 1.19 -12.35
CA PRO A 410 5.58 0.32 -13.36
C PRO A 410 4.55 -0.05 -14.43
N THR A 411 5.02 -0.13 -15.67
CA THR A 411 4.22 -0.67 -16.78
C THR A 411 4.07 -2.19 -16.65
N ILE A 412 5.13 -2.87 -16.18
CA ILE A 412 5.18 -4.32 -16.04
C ILE A 412 5.75 -4.69 -14.68
N ASN A 413 5.07 -5.59 -13.97
CA ASN A 413 5.63 -6.37 -12.87
C ASN A 413 5.75 -7.82 -13.30
N PHE A 414 6.82 -8.51 -12.91
CA PHE A 414 7.02 -9.92 -13.23
C PHE A 414 7.65 -10.71 -12.11
N GLY A 415 7.39 -12.02 -12.13
CA GLY A 415 8.02 -13.00 -11.26
C GLY A 415 8.38 -14.26 -12.03
N ILE A 416 9.54 -14.86 -11.74
CA ILE A 416 10.02 -16.10 -12.35
C ILE A 416 10.47 -17.03 -11.24
N ASN A 417 9.72 -18.11 -11.05
CA ASN A 417 10.03 -19.15 -10.07
C ASN A 417 10.61 -20.37 -10.76
N ASN A 418 11.71 -20.89 -10.24
CA ASN A 418 12.35 -22.10 -10.75
C ASN A 418 12.48 -23.13 -9.62
N ASN A 419 11.96 -24.32 -9.88
CA ASN A 419 12.02 -25.45 -8.96
C ASN A 419 12.75 -26.62 -9.65
N PHE A 420 13.87 -27.05 -9.07
CA PHE A 420 14.64 -28.19 -9.50
C PHE A 420 14.63 -29.25 -8.41
N ASN A 421 14.41 -30.49 -8.80
CA ASN A 421 14.59 -31.65 -7.94
C ASN A 421 15.54 -32.63 -8.64
N TYR A 422 16.63 -32.94 -8.00
CA TYR A 422 17.59 -33.91 -8.49
C TYR A 422 17.90 -34.94 -7.39
N LYS A 423 17.34 -36.16 -7.54
CA LYS A 423 17.43 -37.21 -6.50
C LYS A 423 16.98 -36.64 -5.13
N ASN A 424 17.91 -36.51 -4.20
CA ASN A 424 17.68 -36.02 -2.84
C ASN A 424 17.84 -34.49 -2.70
N TRP A 425 18.30 -33.81 -3.74
CA TRP A 425 18.51 -32.37 -3.76
C TRP A 425 17.26 -31.66 -4.26
N ASP A 426 16.91 -30.56 -3.61
CA ASP A 426 15.96 -29.59 -4.11
C ASP A 426 16.60 -28.21 -4.18
N LEU A 427 16.35 -27.48 -5.27
CA LEU A 427 16.77 -26.11 -5.45
C LEU A 427 15.58 -25.30 -5.94
N ASN A 428 15.28 -24.23 -5.23
CA ASN A 428 14.29 -23.24 -5.61
C ASN A 428 14.95 -21.87 -5.69
N PHE A 429 14.62 -21.08 -6.70
CA PHE A 429 14.94 -19.67 -6.71
C PHE A 429 13.86 -18.85 -7.42
N PHE A 430 13.65 -17.65 -6.92
CA PHE A 430 12.62 -16.73 -7.38
C PHE A 430 13.20 -15.37 -7.71
N PHE A 431 13.00 -14.97 -8.96
CA PHE A 431 13.25 -13.60 -9.43
C PHE A 431 11.96 -12.82 -9.46
N ARG A 432 12.01 -11.55 -9.06
CA ARG A 432 10.95 -10.57 -9.28
C ARG A 432 11.52 -9.27 -9.78
N GLY A 433 10.69 -8.50 -10.46
CA GLY A 433 11.11 -7.19 -10.95
C GLY A 433 9.94 -6.32 -11.36
N SER A 434 10.26 -5.05 -11.56
CA SER A 434 9.34 -4.04 -12.08
C SER A 434 10.06 -3.20 -13.14
N LEU A 435 9.36 -2.91 -14.23
CA LEU A 435 9.90 -2.18 -15.37
C LEU A 435 8.98 -1.00 -15.73
N GLY A 436 9.59 0.08 -16.20
CA GLY A 436 8.87 1.23 -16.74
C GLY A 436 8.51 2.29 -15.71
N HIS A 437 9.05 2.23 -14.48
CA HIS A 437 8.82 3.25 -13.47
C HIS A 437 10.07 4.10 -13.19
N SER A 438 9.83 5.26 -12.58
CA SER A 438 10.86 6.19 -12.15
C SER A 438 10.66 6.56 -10.69
N LEU A 439 11.73 6.89 -10.02
CA LEU A 439 11.71 7.43 -8.66
C LEU A 439 12.40 8.79 -8.58
N ILE A 440 11.90 9.63 -7.69
CA ILE A 440 12.58 10.84 -7.26
C ILE A 440 13.59 10.46 -6.19
N ASN A 441 14.87 10.61 -6.50
CA ASN A 441 15.96 10.34 -5.58
C ASN A 441 16.22 11.58 -4.69
N SER A 442 15.54 11.64 -3.55
CA SER A 442 15.67 12.76 -2.63
C SER A 442 17.01 12.78 -1.88
N TYR A 443 17.74 11.65 -1.82
CA TYR A 443 19.11 11.61 -1.28
C TYR A 443 20.05 12.52 -2.07
N ARG A 444 20.02 12.46 -3.40
CA ARG A 444 20.85 13.30 -4.25
C ARG A 444 20.52 14.77 -4.05
N GLY A 445 19.22 15.12 -4.09
CA GLY A 445 18.79 16.49 -3.90
C GLY A 445 19.15 17.08 -2.53
N PHE A 446 19.26 16.23 -1.51
CA PHE A 446 19.60 16.68 -0.15
C PHE A 446 21.11 16.67 0.12
N TYR A 447 21.83 15.60 -0.27
CA TYR A 447 23.21 15.38 0.15
C TYR A 447 24.27 15.74 -0.91
N GLU A 448 23.90 15.83 -2.19
CA GLU A 448 24.83 16.29 -3.25
C GLU A 448 24.86 17.81 -3.42
N ASN A 449 24.03 18.53 -2.68
CA ASN A 449 23.88 19.98 -2.80
C ASN A 449 25.01 20.73 -2.08
N THR A 450 25.82 21.47 -2.83
CA THR A 450 26.93 22.28 -2.28
C THR A 450 26.48 23.60 -1.65
N GLU A 451 25.28 24.10 -1.98
CA GLU A 451 24.67 25.28 -1.35
C GLU A 451 24.23 25.00 0.10
N SER A 452 24.26 23.76 0.51
CA SER A 452 23.86 23.30 1.82
C SER A 452 24.54 23.99 3.01
N THR A 453 25.74 24.54 2.81
CA THR A 453 26.46 25.29 3.85
C THR A 453 25.78 26.61 4.22
N THR A 454 24.95 27.17 3.32
CA THR A 454 24.19 28.41 3.54
C THR A 454 22.76 28.16 4.04
N VAL A 455 22.23 26.97 3.81
CA VAL A 455 20.84 26.58 4.14
C VAL A 455 20.75 25.43 5.16
N GLN A 456 21.69 25.34 6.10
CA GLN A 456 21.65 24.42 7.27
C GLN A 456 21.87 22.93 6.96
N ASN A 457 22.40 22.55 5.81
CA ASN A 457 22.82 21.17 5.61
C ASN A 457 24.30 21.01 6.00
N TRP A 458 24.59 20.08 6.91
CA TRP A 458 25.91 19.89 7.50
C TRP A 458 26.77 18.87 6.77
N ASN A 459 26.17 18.09 5.85
CA ASN A 459 26.85 16.99 5.16
C ASN A 459 26.63 17.07 3.66
N VAL A 460 27.72 17.13 2.91
CA VAL A 460 27.74 16.93 1.46
C VAL A 460 28.40 15.59 1.18
N VAL A 461 27.72 14.73 0.43
CA VAL A 461 28.23 13.41 0.04
C VAL A 461 28.65 13.45 -1.42
N LYS A 462 29.92 13.14 -1.69
CA LYS A 462 30.44 13.00 -3.06
C LYS A 462 30.13 11.61 -3.60
N THR A 463 28.95 11.45 -4.20
CA THR A 463 28.62 10.24 -4.94
C THR A 463 29.29 10.26 -6.32
N LYS A 464 29.16 9.21 -7.11
CA LYS A 464 29.66 9.20 -8.50
C LYS A 464 28.95 10.18 -9.43
N TYR A 465 27.81 10.73 -9.01
CA TYR A 465 27.01 11.71 -9.74
C TYR A 465 27.16 13.13 -9.18
N PHE A 466 27.94 13.29 -8.12
CA PHE A 466 28.22 14.58 -7.52
C PHE A 466 28.94 15.49 -8.53
N ASP A 467 28.34 16.62 -8.84
CA ASP A 467 28.92 17.64 -9.70
C ASP A 467 29.26 18.89 -8.88
N PRO A 468 30.56 19.15 -8.63
CA PRO A 468 30.98 20.33 -7.86
C PRO A 468 30.68 21.66 -8.53
N SER A 469 30.35 21.67 -9.82
CA SER A 469 29.95 22.89 -10.55
C SER A 469 28.55 23.36 -10.16
N ILE A 470 27.67 22.44 -9.67
CA ILE A 470 26.32 22.80 -9.19
C ILE A 470 26.44 23.50 -7.84
N LYS A 471 26.12 24.80 -7.80
CA LYS A 471 26.18 25.65 -6.62
C LYS A 471 24.80 25.98 -6.04
N LYS A 472 23.73 25.77 -6.81
CA LYS A 472 22.37 26.11 -6.44
C LYS A 472 21.51 24.86 -6.33
N ALA A 473 20.84 24.71 -5.19
CA ALA A 473 19.86 23.62 -4.99
C ALA A 473 18.58 23.93 -5.76
N GLU A 474 18.26 23.11 -6.75
CA GLU A 474 17.05 23.29 -7.54
C GLU A 474 16.56 21.95 -8.08
N TYR A 475 15.31 21.57 -7.73
CA TYR A 475 14.69 20.34 -8.23
C TYR A 475 14.52 20.40 -9.74
N ASN A 476 14.93 19.35 -10.42
CA ASN A 476 14.85 19.22 -11.87
C ASN A 476 14.97 17.75 -12.30
N SER A 477 14.98 17.50 -13.60
CA SER A 477 15.04 16.18 -14.21
C SER A 477 16.23 15.30 -13.76
N SER A 478 17.34 15.89 -13.28
CA SER A 478 18.49 15.11 -12.80
C SER A 478 18.25 14.33 -11.52
N HIS A 479 17.20 14.69 -10.75
CA HIS A 479 16.79 13.99 -9.54
C HIS A 479 15.78 12.88 -9.78
N VAL A 480 15.32 12.70 -11.03
CA VAL A 480 14.35 11.67 -11.43
C VAL A 480 15.08 10.60 -12.22
N GLU A 481 15.07 9.39 -11.70
CA GLU A 481 15.81 8.27 -12.27
C GLU A 481 14.89 7.11 -12.62
N LYS A 482 15.19 6.41 -13.71
CA LYS A 482 14.55 5.12 -13.98
C LYS A 482 14.92 4.12 -12.89
N ALA A 483 13.90 3.48 -12.32
CA ALA A 483 14.06 2.58 -11.20
C ALA A 483 13.74 1.12 -11.58
N ASP A 484 13.88 0.79 -12.87
CA ASP A 484 13.74 -0.59 -13.34
C ASP A 484 14.67 -1.52 -12.55
N PHE A 485 14.15 -2.65 -12.11
CA PHE A 485 14.94 -3.61 -11.35
C PHE A 485 14.52 -5.05 -11.59
N MET A 486 15.47 -5.96 -11.34
CA MET A 486 15.26 -7.39 -11.13
C MET A 486 16.04 -7.85 -9.90
N ILE A 487 15.35 -8.50 -8.98
CA ILE A 487 15.93 -9.02 -7.73
C ILE A 487 15.84 -10.54 -7.73
N LEU A 488 16.93 -11.23 -7.38
CA LEU A 488 16.84 -12.60 -6.87
C LEU A 488 16.29 -12.52 -5.44
N ASP A 489 14.98 -12.68 -5.29
CA ASP A 489 14.27 -12.46 -4.03
C ASP A 489 14.65 -13.51 -2.98
N ASN A 490 14.65 -14.77 -3.41
CA ASN A 490 15.16 -15.87 -2.59
C ASN A 490 15.79 -16.97 -3.44
N ALA A 491 16.73 -17.69 -2.83
CA ALA A 491 17.28 -18.93 -3.36
C ALA A 491 17.45 -19.91 -2.19
N THR A 492 16.94 -21.13 -2.35
CA THR A 492 17.03 -22.17 -1.32
C THR A 492 17.52 -23.46 -1.96
N ILE A 493 18.58 -24.03 -1.40
CA ILE A 493 19.06 -25.38 -1.74
C ILE A 493 18.86 -26.28 -0.52
N GLY A 494 18.24 -27.43 -0.73
CA GLY A 494 17.97 -28.41 0.32
C GLY A 494 18.49 -29.81 -0.03
N TYR A 495 18.77 -30.59 0.98
CA TYR A 495 19.11 -32.00 0.86
C TYR A 495 18.25 -32.84 1.80
N ASN A 496 17.58 -33.84 1.23
CA ASN A 496 16.72 -34.79 1.93
C ASN A 496 17.52 -36.09 2.22
N PHE A 497 17.74 -36.37 3.50
CA PHE A 497 18.45 -37.59 3.90
C PHE A 497 17.52 -38.80 3.85
N ASN A 498 18.02 -39.89 3.31
CA ASN A 498 17.30 -41.18 3.32
C ASN A 498 17.36 -41.78 4.73
N VAL A 499 16.26 -41.75 5.46
CA VAL A 499 16.15 -42.37 6.78
C VAL A 499 15.59 -43.78 6.63
N LYS A 500 16.22 -44.76 7.29
CA LYS A 500 15.76 -46.17 7.25
C LYS A 500 14.40 -46.29 7.99
N GLN A 501 13.45 -47.00 7.39
CA GLN A 501 12.17 -47.31 8.03
C GLN A 501 12.37 -47.99 9.39
N GLY A 502 11.54 -47.61 10.38
CA GLY A 502 11.58 -48.22 11.72
C GLY A 502 12.30 -47.39 12.80
N LYS A 503 12.70 -46.14 12.51
CA LYS A 503 13.23 -45.20 13.50
C LYS A 503 12.20 -44.11 13.85
N SER A 504 12.34 -43.51 15.02
CA SER A 504 11.47 -42.43 15.50
C SER A 504 11.48 -41.17 14.62
N ILE A 505 12.46 -41.01 13.73
CA ILE A 505 12.58 -39.90 12.79
C ILE A 505 12.19 -40.42 11.39
N GLY A 506 11.16 -39.83 10.79
CA GLY A 506 10.64 -40.21 9.47
C GLY A 506 11.36 -39.52 8.32
N LYS A 507 11.69 -38.22 8.44
CA LYS A 507 12.41 -37.44 7.41
C LYS A 507 13.36 -36.44 8.04
N ILE A 508 14.51 -36.26 7.39
CA ILE A 508 15.49 -35.22 7.73
C ILE A 508 15.76 -34.40 6.46
N ARG A 509 15.60 -33.09 6.52
CA ARG A 509 16.01 -32.17 5.46
C ARG A 509 16.84 -31.04 6.04
N THR A 510 18.04 -30.83 5.50
CA THR A 510 18.83 -29.62 5.74
C THR A 510 18.68 -28.68 4.56
N PHE A 511 18.71 -27.37 4.83
CA PHE A 511 18.66 -26.39 3.75
C PHE A 511 19.45 -25.14 4.07
N LEU A 512 19.94 -24.50 3.02
CA LEU A 512 20.50 -23.16 3.01
C LEU A 512 19.58 -22.26 2.19
N SER A 513 19.10 -21.18 2.78
CA SER A 513 18.27 -20.18 2.11
C SER A 513 18.95 -18.82 2.17
N VAL A 514 18.95 -18.10 1.06
CA VAL A 514 19.46 -16.73 0.98
C VAL A 514 18.36 -15.84 0.42
N GLN A 515 18.04 -14.77 1.12
CA GLN A 515 17.09 -13.75 0.68
C GLN A 515 17.85 -12.53 0.15
N THR A 516 17.40 -12.00 -0.95
CA THR A 516 17.93 -10.80 -1.62
C THR A 516 19.46 -10.79 -1.80
N PRO A 517 20.08 -11.88 -2.34
CA PRO A 517 21.52 -11.91 -2.55
C PRO A 517 21.98 -10.99 -3.69
N PHE A 518 21.12 -10.75 -4.70
CA PHE A 518 21.47 -9.96 -5.89
C PHE A 518 20.30 -9.07 -6.31
N MET A 519 20.66 -7.83 -6.65
CA MET A 519 19.76 -6.85 -7.27
C MET A 519 20.42 -6.26 -8.50
N PHE A 520 19.70 -6.29 -9.61
CA PHE A 520 20.11 -5.69 -10.88
C PHE A 520 19.24 -4.45 -11.11
N THR A 521 19.86 -3.27 -11.08
CA THR A 521 19.19 -1.98 -11.31
C THR A 521 20.19 -0.94 -11.78
N GLY A 522 19.71 0.04 -12.55
CA GLY A 522 20.44 1.27 -12.87
C GLY A 522 20.15 2.41 -11.90
N TYR A 523 19.20 2.24 -10.98
CA TYR A 523 18.84 3.23 -9.99
C TYR A 523 19.98 3.46 -8.99
N THR A 524 20.18 4.72 -8.60
CA THR A 524 21.35 5.12 -7.79
C THR A 524 20.99 5.42 -6.34
N GLY A 525 19.70 5.42 -6.00
CA GLY A 525 19.22 5.54 -4.62
C GLY A 525 19.37 4.24 -3.83
N VAL A 526 18.71 4.19 -2.69
CA VAL A 526 18.84 3.09 -1.73
C VAL A 526 18.06 1.84 -2.15
N ASP A 527 16.83 2.03 -2.68
CA ASP A 527 15.95 0.93 -3.02
C ASP A 527 15.06 1.30 -4.22
N PRO A 528 15.19 0.61 -5.37
CA PRO A 528 14.42 0.87 -6.58
C PRO A 528 12.96 0.39 -6.50
N SER A 529 12.54 -0.25 -5.42
CA SER A 529 11.18 -0.75 -5.26
C SER A 529 10.13 0.34 -5.42
N VAL A 530 9.01 -0.03 -6.03
CA VAL A 530 7.89 0.90 -6.29
C VAL A 530 7.39 1.55 -5.00
N ARG A 531 7.23 2.87 -5.02
CA ARG A 531 6.66 3.65 -3.92
C ARG A 531 5.22 4.04 -4.28
N TYR A 532 4.26 3.37 -3.71
CA TYR A 532 2.83 3.59 -4.00
C TYR A 532 2.23 4.82 -3.29
N GLN A 533 2.95 5.39 -2.34
CA GLN A 533 2.59 6.60 -1.60
C GLN A 533 3.84 7.33 -1.14
N ASP A 534 3.73 8.61 -0.80
CA ASP A 534 4.81 9.32 -0.12
C ASP A 534 4.99 8.78 1.30
N PRO A 535 6.14 8.18 1.64
CA PRO A 535 6.35 7.60 2.97
C PRO A 535 6.43 8.62 4.10
N GLU A 536 6.60 9.91 3.81
CA GLU A 536 6.70 10.96 4.82
C GLU A 536 5.33 11.35 5.40
N ASN A 537 4.30 11.43 4.56
CA ASN A 537 2.95 11.85 4.96
C ASN A 537 1.84 10.84 4.63
N GLY A 538 2.19 9.70 4.01
CA GLY A 538 1.23 8.67 3.65
C GLY A 538 0.28 9.04 2.50
N ASP A 539 0.59 10.09 1.71
CA ASP A 539 -0.27 10.53 0.62
C ASP A 539 -0.28 9.51 -0.54
N PRO A 540 -1.40 8.80 -0.79
CA PRO A 540 -1.49 7.81 -1.87
C PRO A 540 -1.55 8.44 -3.27
N LEU A 541 -1.79 9.74 -3.38
CA LEU A 541 -1.77 10.49 -4.64
C LEU A 541 -0.35 11.02 -4.98
N ALA A 542 0.63 10.72 -4.14
CA ALA A 542 2.03 11.11 -4.32
C ALA A 542 3.00 9.92 -4.34
N PRO A 543 2.86 8.97 -5.27
CA PRO A 543 3.78 7.84 -5.41
C PRO A 543 5.13 8.27 -6.00
N GLY A 544 6.12 7.37 -5.96
CA GLY A 544 7.38 7.52 -6.69
C GLY A 544 8.43 8.40 -6.02
N ILE A 545 8.33 8.64 -4.70
CA ILE A 545 9.30 9.44 -3.97
C ILE A 545 10.10 8.54 -3.03
N GLU A 546 11.40 8.43 -3.26
CA GLU A 546 12.30 7.81 -2.29
C GLU A 546 12.76 8.85 -1.27
N ARG A 547 12.28 8.71 -0.02
CA ARG A 547 12.63 9.58 1.11
C ARG A 547 13.91 9.12 1.80
N ARG A 548 14.59 10.05 2.47
CA ARG A 548 15.86 9.83 3.18
C ARG A 548 15.80 8.84 4.35
N ALA A 549 14.59 8.48 4.79
CA ALA A 549 14.36 7.47 5.80
C ALA A 549 14.28 6.03 5.25
N THR A 550 14.49 5.83 3.95
CA THR A 550 14.50 4.49 3.32
C THR A 550 15.62 3.64 3.94
N TYR A 551 15.25 2.47 4.44
CA TYR A 551 16.20 1.51 5.00
C TYR A 551 16.83 0.68 3.89
N PHE A 552 18.11 0.34 4.06
CA PHE A 552 18.84 -0.49 3.09
C PHE A 552 18.27 -1.90 3.01
N THR A 553 18.17 -2.41 1.79
CA THR A 553 17.85 -3.82 1.55
C THR A 553 18.97 -4.71 2.10
N THR A 554 18.63 -5.70 2.92
CA THR A 554 19.57 -6.59 3.58
C THR A 554 19.53 -7.97 2.97
N THR A 555 20.70 -8.63 2.87
CA THR A 555 20.79 -10.04 2.54
C THR A 555 20.70 -10.87 3.82
N ILE A 556 19.76 -11.83 3.86
CA ILE A 556 19.57 -12.72 4.99
C ILE A 556 19.94 -14.13 4.56
N THR A 557 20.86 -14.77 5.30
CA THR A 557 21.25 -16.16 5.09
C THR A 557 20.73 -17.01 6.25
N THR A 558 20.01 -18.07 5.92
CA THR A 558 19.41 -18.99 6.89
C THR A 558 19.88 -20.42 6.63
N LEU A 559 20.48 -21.04 7.63
CA LEU A 559 20.71 -22.48 7.66
C LEU A 559 19.61 -23.15 8.49
N GLY A 560 18.92 -24.14 7.94
CA GLY A 560 17.80 -24.78 8.60
C GLY A 560 17.86 -26.32 8.57
N LEU A 561 17.19 -26.91 9.57
CA LEU A 561 17.01 -28.35 9.71
C LEU A 561 15.53 -28.65 9.97
N ASN A 562 14.92 -29.44 9.08
CA ASN A 562 13.56 -29.95 9.26
C ASN A 562 13.61 -31.42 9.66
N LEU A 563 12.97 -31.75 10.76
CA LEU A 563 12.80 -33.13 11.25
C LEU A 563 11.31 -33.46 11.26
N SER A 564 10.96 -34.64 10.72
CA SER A 564 9.61 -35.20 10.82
C SER A 564 9.70 -36.52 11.60
N PHE A 565 8.88 -36.65 12.62
CA PHE A 565 8.84 -37.82 13.53
C PHE A 565 7.69 -38.74 13.16
#